data_f1bdc5b78d093c2ff4073350bb73a75f
#
_entry.id   f1bdc5b78d093c2ff4073350bb73a75f
#
_cell.length_a   1.000
_cell.length_b   1.000
_cell.length_c   1.000
_cell.angle_alpha   90.00
_cell.angle_beta   90.00
_cell.angle_gamma   90.00
#
_symmetry.space_group_name_H-M   'P 1'
#
loop_
_entity.id
_entity.type
_entity.pdbx_description
1 polymer ?
#
loop_
_entity_poly.entity_id
_entity_poly.type
_entity_poly.pdbx_seq_one_letter_code
_entity_poly.pdbx_strand_id
1 'polypeptide(L)'
;MIFADKLMQAGYSLATRGGISFAADDMLIPQEKHAIIAEAETQVKEIEAQYTSGLVTQGERYNKVVDIWGRAGDDIAKAMMSQLGQTDTVTRDGQPAQQESFNSLYMMADSGSRGPAAQNRQVDCTHRTPG
;
A
#
# COMPACT_ATOMS: atom_id res chain seq x y z
N MET A 1 19.93 -27.60 -8.93
CA MET A 1 19.30 -27.65 -7.62
C MET A 1 20.24 -27.23 -6.50
N ILE A 2 21.42 -27.82 -6.32
CA ILE A 2 22.37 -27.50 -5.23
C ILE A 2 22.71 -26.00 -5.11
N PHE A 3 22.87 -25.28 -6.23
CA PHE A 3 23.15 -23.84 -6.23
C PHE A 3 21.95 -23.04 -5.67
N ALA A 4 20.74 -23.33 -6.14
CA ALA A 4 19.53 -22.65 -5.69
C ALA A 4 19.27 -22.86 -4.19
N ASP A 5 19.49 -24.08 -3.70
CA ASP A 5 19.33 -24.41 -2.28
C ASP A 5 20.33 -23.64 -1.40
N LYS A 6 21.59 -23.57 -1.85
CA LYS A 6 22.63 -22.81 -1.14
C LYS A 6 22.34 -21.30 -1.16
N LEU A 7 21.86 -20.78 -2.26
CA LEU A 7 21.48 -19.37 -2.38
C LEU A 7 20.32 -19.03 -1.45
N MET A 8 19.29 -19.89 -1.39
CA MET A 8 18.18 -19.75 -0.47
C MET A 8 18.63 -19.78 1.00
N GLN A 9 19.46 -20.75 1.38
CA GLN A 9 20.01 -20.84 2.74
C GLN A 9 20.85 -19.61 3.10
N ALA A 10 21.68 -19.13 2.18
CA ALA A 10 22.45 -17.91 2.38
C ALA A 10 21.53 -16.69 2.57
N GLY A 11 20.47 -16.56 1.77
CA GLY A 11 19.48 -15.49 1.90
C GLY A 11 18.80 -15.50 3.27
N TYR A 12 18.32 -16.64 3.74
CA TYR A 12 17.73 -16.76 5.07
C TYR A 12 18.71 -16.44 6.20
N SER A 13 19.93 -16.95 6.10
CA SER A 13 20.98 -16.68 7.10
C SER A 13 21.31 -15.20 7.18
N LEU A 14 21.42 -14.52 6.04
CA LEU A 14 21.70 -13.08 5.98
C LEU A 14 20.53 -12.25 6.49
N ALA A 15 19.28 -12.58 6.15
CA ALA A 15 18.10 -11.93 6.65
C ALA A 15 17.97 -12.04 8.18
N THR A 16 18.26 -13.24 8.72
CA THR A 16 18.27 -13.45 10.18
C THR A 16 19.35 -12.62 10.87
N ARG A 17 20.56 -12.57 10.29
CA ARG A 17 21.66 -11.76 10.82
C ARG A 17 21.40 -10.25 10.70
N GLY A 18 20.71 -9.82 9.65
CA GLY A 18 20.27 -8.44 9.45
C GLY A 18 19.15 -8.02 10.37
N GLY A 19 18.48 -8.97 11.06
CA GLY A 19 17.35 -8.67 11.93
C GLY A 19 16.11 -8.14 11.18
N ILE A 20 15.98 -8.46 9.88
CA ILE A 20 14.86 -8.01 9.06
C ILE A 20 13.65 -8.87 9.38
N SER A 21 12.70 -8.28 10.07
CA SER A 21 11.38 -8.88 10.34
C SER A 21 10.30 -7.86 10.05
N PHE A 22 9.08 -8.33 9.81
CA PHE A 22 7.92 -7.46 9.60
C PHE A 22 6.74 -8.00 10.41
N ALA A 23 5.93 -7.08 10.89
CA ALA A 23 4.72 -7.35 11.64
C ALA A 23 3.53 -6.60 11.01
N ALA A 24 2.33 -6.83 11.52
CA ALA A 24 1.14 -6.10 11.08
C ALA A 24 1.23 -4.59 11.41
N ASP A 25 1.94 -4.25 12.48
CA ASP A 25 2.14 -2.85 12.90
C ASP A 25 3.06 -2.05 11.97
N ASP A 26 3.86 -2.72 11.13
CA ASP A 26 4.70 -2.08 10.12
C ASP A 26 3.90 -1.60 8.90
N MET A 27 2.64 -2.04 8.78
CA MET A 27 1.70 -1.59 7.76
C MET A 27 1.05 -0.28 8.23
N LEU A 28 1.64 0.84 7.83
CA LEU A 28 1.11 2.16 8.15
C LEU A 28 -0.07 2.48 7.24
N ILE A 29 -1.24 2.66 7.84
CA ILE A 29 -2.44 3.10 7.11
C ILE A 29 -2.35 4.62 6.91
N PRO A 30 -2.30 5.13 5.67
CA PRO A 30 -2.22 6.56 5.44
C PRO A 30 -3.49 7.27 5.93
N GLN A 31 -3.32 8.40 6.62
CA GLN A 31 -4.46 9.19 7.11
C GLN A 31 -5.32 9.73 5.96
N GLU A 32 -4.71 9.94 4.80
CA GLU A 32 -5.38 10.38 3.57
C GLU A 32 -6.36 9.35 3.00
N LYS A 33 -6.24 8.08 3.39
CA LYS A 33 -7.11 6.98 2.94
C LYS A 33 -8.60 7.31 3.10
N HIS A 34 -8.99 7.85 4.25
CA HIS A 34 -10.40 8.18 4.51
C HIS A 34 -10.93 9.29 3.61
N ALA A 35 -10.11 10.28 3.30
CA ALA A 35 -10.48 11.36 2.39
C ALA A 35 -10.65 10.85 0.94
N ILE A 36 -9.71 10.02 0.47
CA ILE A 36 -9.76 9.44 -0.87
C ILE A 36 -10.99 8.53 -1.03
N ILE A 37 -11.30 7.71 -0.03
CA ILE A 37 -12.47 6.84 -0.04
C ILE A 37 -13.76 7.67 -0.05
N ALA A 38 -13.87 8.70 0.80
CA ALA A 38 -15.07 9.55 0.85
C ALA A 38 -15.31 10.28 -0.47
N GLU A 39 -14.26 10.73 -1.15
CA GLU A 39 -14.36 11.33 -2.49
C GLU A 39 -14.83 10.29 -3.52
N ALA A 40 -14.25 9.09 -3.53
CA ALA A 40 -14.66 8.01 -4.42
C ALA A 40 -16.13 7.62 -4.21
N GLU A 41 -16.58 7.50 -2.96
CA GLU A 41 -17.99 7.23 -2.64
C GLU A 41 -18.94 8.32 -3.13
N THR A 42 -18.54 9.58 -3.06
CA THR A 42 -19.33 10.70 -3.57
C THR A 42 -19.49 10.60 -5.08
N GLN A 43 -18.42 10.32 -5.80
CA GLN A 43 -18.45 10.11 -7.25
C GLN A 43 -19.31 8.91 -7.64
N VAL A 44 -19.26 7.81 -6.88
CA VAL A 44 -20.10 6.63 -7.12
C VAL A 44 -21.59 6.97 -6.93
N LYS A 45 -21.94 7.73 -5.89
CA LYS A 45 -23.33 8.18 -5.66
C LYS A 45 -23.86 9.07 -6.80
N GLU A 46 -23.01 9.92 -7.35
CA GLU A 46 -23.39 10.74 -8.53
C GLU A 46 -23.70 9.87 -9.75
N ILE A 47 -22.89 8.82 -9.98
CA ILE A 47 -23.12 7.88 -11.09
C ILE A 47 -24.40 7.06 -10.86
N GLU A 48 -24.68 6.68 -9.62
CA GLU A 48 -25.92 5.99 -9.28
C GLU A 48 -27.15 6.89 -9.51
N ALA A 49 -27.07 8.15 -9.16
CA ALA A 49 -28.12 9.12 -9.45
C ALA A 49 -28.35 9.29 -10.97
N GLN A 50 -27.27 9.36 -11.76
CA GLN A 50 -27.34 9.40 -13.22
C GLN A 50 -27.97 8.13 -13.81
N TYR A 51 -27.66 6.96 -13.24
CA TYR A 51 -28.28 5.70 -13.65
C TYR A 51 -29.78 5.67 -13.34
N THR A 52 -30.17 6.09 -12.13
CA THR A 52 -31.57 6.15 -11.71
C THR A 52 -32.39 7.13 -12.56
N SER A 53 -31.78 8.20 -13.04
CA SER A 53 -32.40 9.16 -13.95
C SER A 53 -32.44 8.69 -15.41
N GLY A 54 -31.87 7.53 -15.73
CA GLY A 54 -31.86 6.97 -17.08
C GLY A 54 -30.84 7.58 -18.04
N LEU A 55 -29.90 8.38 -17.52
CA LEU A 55 -28.86 9.03 -18.33
C LEU A 55 -27.71 8.09 -18.69
N VAL A 56 -27.50 7.03 -17.92
CA VAL A 56 -26.38 6.09 -18.06
C VAL A 56 -26.89 4.66 -18.11
N THR A 57 -26.35 3.85 -18.98
CA THR A 57 -26.66 2.42 -19.07
C THR A 57 -26.01 1.61 -17.94
N GLN A 58 -26.53 0.41 -17.67
CA GLN A 58 -25.96 -0.47 -16.64
C GLN A 58 -24.47 -0.80 -16.90
N GLY A 59 -24.10 -1.03 -18.17
CA GLY A 59 -22.70 -1.31 -18.55
C GLY A 59 -21.78 -0.10 -18.33
N GLU A 60 -22.24 1.09 -18.67
CA GLU A 60 -21.49 2.34 -18.43
C GLU A 60 -21.34 2.63 -16.93
N ARG A 61 -22.40 2.43 -16.14
CA ARG A 61 -22.34 2.55 -14.68
C ARG A 61 -21.26 1.62 -14.13
N TYR A 62 -21.28 0.34 -14.50
CA TYR A 62 -20.31 -0.64 -14.04
C TYR A 62 -18.87 -0.22 -14.35
N ASN A 63 -18.61 0.16 -15.61
CA ASN A 63 -17.27 0.55 -16.04
C ASN A 63 -16.79 1.81 -15.32
N LYS A 64 -17.65 2.81 -15.14
CA LYS A 64 -17.30 4.04 -14.41
C LYS A 64 -16.98 3.78 -12.94
N VAL A 65 -17.78 2.94 -12.27
CA VAL A 65 -17.54 2.57 -10.86
C VAL A 65 -16.22 1.82 -10.70
N VAL A 66 -15.94 0.86 -11.58
CA VAL A 66 -14.66 0.13 -11.57
C VAL A 66 -13.48 1.06 -11.78
N ASP A 67 -13.59 2.02 -12.69
CA ASP A 67 -12.53 3.01 -12.97
C ASP A 67 -12.29 3.93 -11.75
N ILE A 68 -13.35 4.40 -11.08
CA ILE A 68 -13.22 5.22 -9.87
C ILE A 68 -12.49 4.45 -8.76
N TRP A 69 -12.91 3.22 -8.49
CA TRP A 69 -12.25 2.41 -7.46
C TRP A 69 -10.84 2.01 -7.84
N GLY A 70 -10.57 1.81 -9.13
CA GLY A 70 -9.22 1.57 -9.64
C GLY A 70 -8.28 2.74 -9.34
N ARG A 71 -8.69 3.96 -9.67
CA ARG A 71 -7.93 5.19 -9.38
C ARG A 71 -7.74 5.41 -7.88
N ALA A 72 -8.81 5.31 -7.11
CA ALA A 72 -8.73 5.47 -5.65
C ALA A 72 -7.74 4.45 -5.03
N GLY A 73 -7.74 3.20 -5.51
CA GLY A 73 -6.78 2.19 -5.08
C GLY A 73 -5.34 2.53 -5.44
N ASP A 74 -5.09 3.09 -6.61
CA ASP A 74 -3.75 3.51 -7.02
C ASP A 74 -3.27 4.74 -6.23
N ASP A 75 -4.15 5.66 -5.91
CA ASP A 75 -3.80 6.85 -5.12
C ASP A 75 -3.52 6.49 -3.65
N ILE A 76 -4.29 5.57 -3.07
CA ILE A 76 -4.00 5.01 -1.75
C ILE A 76 -2.64 4.29 -1.73
N ALA A 77 -2.33 3.49 -2.77
CA ALA A 77 -1.05 2.82 -2.87
C ALA A 77 0.13 3.80 -2.95
N LYS A 78 -0.01 4.89 -3.71
CA LYS A 78 1.01 5.94 -3.80
C LYS A 78 1.19 6.66 -2.46
N ALA A 79 0.08 7.03 -1.79
CA ALA A 79 0.12 7.69 -0.49
C ALA A 79 0.81 6.79 0.56
N MET A 80 0.49 5.49 0.58
CA MET A 80 1.11 4.51 1.46
C MET A 80 2.61 4.39 1.20
N MET A 81 3.04 4.23 -0.04
CA MET A 81 4.46 4.12 -0.39
C MET A 81 5.23 5.40 -0.06
N SER A 82 4.62 6.56 -0.26
CA SER A 82 5.21 7.85 0.12
C SER A 82 5.38 7.96 1.63
N GLN A 83 4.41 7.51 2.42
CA GLN A 83 4.47 7.54 3.87
C GLN A 83 5.49 6.54 4.44
N LEU A 84 5.54 5.32 3.88
CA LEU A 84 6.52 4.30 4.27
C LEU A 84 7.96 4.71 3.94
N GLY A 85 8.16 5.49 2.88
CA GLY A 85 9.46 6.01 2.46
C GLY A 85 9.89 7.30 3.17
N GLN A 86 9.07 7.84 4.09
CA GLN A 86 9.47 9.04 4.84
C GLN A 86 10.66 8.74 5.75
N THR A 87 11.57 9.70 5.79
CA THR A 87 12.76 9.64 6.62
C THR A 87 12.40 9.73 8.10
N ASP A 88 12.84 8.74 8.86
CA ASP A 88 12.70 8.77 10.32
C ASP A 88 13.74 9.69 10.96
N THR A 89 13.29 10.52 11.89
CA THR A 89 14.19 11.35 12.69
C THR A 89 14.70 10.54 13.87
N VAL A 90 15.93 10.04 13.78
CA VAL A 90 16.57 9.27 14.86
C VAL A 90 17.48 10.18 15.65
N THR A 91 17.38 10.16 16.97
CA THR A 91 18.30 10.88 17.85
C THR A 91 19.58 10.07 18.00
N ARG A 92 20.64 10.49 17.32
CA ARG A 92 21.97 9.91 17.42
C ARG A 92 22.88 10.88 18.17
N ASP A 93 23.45 10.43 19.29
CA ASP A 93 24.34 11.23 20.13
C ASP A 93 23.76 12.61 20.59
N GLY A 94 22.42 12.65 20.80
CA GLY A 94 21.71 13.85 21.24
C GLY A 94 21.41 14.87 20.16
N GLN A 95 21.73 14.55 18.89
CA GLN A 95 21.36 15.37 17.74
C GLN A 95 20.35 14.66 16.84
N PRO A 96 19.35 15.38 16.29
CA PRO A 96 18.41 14.80 15.35
C PRO A 96 19.12 14.52 14.01
N ALA A 97 19.27 13.26 13.66
CA ALA A 97 19.78 12.81 12.37
C ALA A 97 18.61 12.28 11.53
N GLN A 98 18.52 12.70 10.29
CA GLN A 98 17.59 12.11 9.33
C GLN A 98 18.17 10.78 8.84
N GLN A 99 17.42 9.71 9.02
CA GLN A 99 17.76 8.38 8.54
C GLN A 99 16.67 7.92 7.58
N GLU A 100 17.03 7.24 6.49
CA GLU A 100 16.07 6.59 5.61
C GLU A 100 15.21 5.62 6.41
N SER A 101 13.92 5.52 6.04
CA SER A 101 12.97 4.65 6.74
C SER A 101 13.48 3.21 6.81
N PHE A 102 13.57 2.67 8.01
CA PHE A 102 13.96 1.28 8.27
C PHE A 102 12.77 0.30 8.21
N ASN A 103 11.67 0.73 7.59
CA ASN A 103 10.51 -0.15 7.42
C ASN A 103 10.85 -1.31 6.47
N SER A 104 10.81 -2.53 7.00
CA SER A 104 11.15 -3.74 6.25
C SER A 104 10.27 -3.97 5.02
N LEU A 105 9.02 -3.55 5.05
CA LEU A 105 8.09 -3.65 3.91
C LEU A 105 8.50 -2.69 2.79
N TYR A 106 8.86 -1.46 3.15
CA TYR A 106 9.37 -0.49 2.18
C TYR A 106 10.67 -0.98 1.53
N MET A 107 11.62 -1.46 2.34
CA MET A 107 12.89 -2.00 1.83
C MET A 107 12.70 -3.18 0.88
N MET A 108 11.75 -4.08 1.15
CA MET A 108 11.45 -5.22 0.26
C MET A 108 10.77 -4.77 -1.03
N ALA A 109 9.87 -3.81 -0.96
CA ALA A 109 9.16 -3.28 -2.13
C ALA A 109 10.10 -2.46 -3.02
N ASP A 110 10.95 -1.60 -2.45
CA ASP A 110 11.90 -0.76 -3.16
C ASP A 110 13.00 -1.59 -3.85
N SER A 111 13.55 -2.57 -3.14
CA SER A 111 14.53 -3.50 -3.72
C SER A 111 13.96 -4.45 -4.76
N GLY A 112 12.63 -4.56 -4.88
CA GLY A 112 11.97 -5.52 -5.77
C GLY A 112 12.14 -6.98 -5.35
N SER A 113 12.63 -7.25 -4.14
CA SER A 113 12.89 -8.61 -3.66
C SER A 113 11.60 -9.40 -3.45
N ARG A 114 10.58 -8.79 -2.87
CA ARG A 114 9.26 -9.39 -2.66
C ARG A 114 8.20 -8.34 -2.32
N GLY A 115 6.93 -8.67 -2.64
CA GLY A 115 5.81 -7.81 -2.32
C GLY A 115 5.73 -6.58 -3.22
N PRO A 116 5.36 -6.73 -4.52
CA PRO A 116 5.10 -5.57 -5.35
C PRO A 116 4.02 -4.68 -4.73
N ALA A 117 4.09 -3.38 -4.97
CA ALA A 117 3.17 -2.39 -4.41
C ALA A 117 1.68 -2.78 -4.55
N ALA A 118 1.34 -3.52 -5.61
CA ALA A 118 -0.01 -4.04 -5.84
C ALA A 118 -0.46 -5.07 -4.79
N GLN A 119 0.44 -5.91 -4.26
CA GLN A 119 0.12 -6.87 -3.20
C GLN A 119 -0.01 -6.17 -1.84
N ASN A 120 0.86 -5.22 -1.56
CA ASN A 120 0.76 -4.42 -0.34
C ASN A 120 -0.55 -3.64 -0.31
N ARG A 121 -0.98 -3.06 -1.46
CA ARG A 121 -2.29 -2.45 -1.64
C ARG A 121 -3.44 -3.40 -1.29
N GLN A 122 -3.38 -4.67 -1.73
CA GLN A 122 -4.44 -5.64 -1.49
C GLN A 122 -4.60 -5.93 0.01
N VAL A 123 -3.50 -6.09 0.74
CA VAL A 123 -3.53 -6.32 2.19
C VAL A 123 -4.11 -5.10 2.91
N ASP A 124 -3.72 -3.89 2.54
CA ASP A 124 -4.18 -2.65 3.17
C ASP A 124 -5.64 -2.32 2.85
N CYS A 125 -6.11 -2.64 1.65
CA CYS A 125 -7.52 -2.49 1.28
C CYS A 125 -8.42 -3.52 1.95
N THR A 126 -7.96 -4.77 2.13
CA THR A 126 -8.75 -5.83 2.77
C THR A 126 -8.79 -5.71 4.29
N HIS A 127 -7.83 -5.03 4.91
CA HIS A 127 -7.83 -4.79 6.35
C HIS A 127 -8.75 -3.64 6.70
N ARG A 128 -10.06 -3.81 6.37
CA ARG A 128 -11.10 -3.03 6.99
C ARG A 128 -12.07 -2.25 6.18
N THR A 129 -13.14 -2.83 5.95
CA THR A 129 -14.43 -2.20 6.25
C THR A 129 -14.82 -2.62 7.68
N PRO A 130 -14.99 -1.70 8.66
CA PRO A 130 -15.83 -2.00 9.80
C PRO A 130 -17.26 -2.08 9.27
N GLY A 131 -17.93 -3.20 9.58
CA GLY A 131 -19.35 -3.38 9.34
C GLY A 131 -20.18 -2.38 10.10
#